data_7d1839624ace9d723b42deee04c17b16
#
_entry.id   7d1839624ace9d723b42deee04c17b16
#
_cell.length_a   1.000
_cell.length_b   1.000
_cell.length_c   1.000
_cell.angle_alpha   90.00
_cell.angle_beta   90.00
_cell.angle_gamma   90.00
#
_symmetry.space_group_name_H-M   'P 1'
#
loop_
_entity.id
_entity.type
_entity.pdbx_description
1 polymer ?
#
loop_
_entity_poly.entity_id
_entity_poly.type
_entity_poly.pdbx_seq_one_letter_code
_entity_poly.pdbx_strand_id
1 'polypeptide(L)'
;MTSCKQVVREIDLSGEWEVALDSMDKGISGKWYMESFPDKITLPGTLCDAGYGTPCTLEPTMDKEIFLNLKRKFDYLGPVWYKKECFIPAEWNEKDVFLTLERVIWNSQVWINGTKVEGFNESLTTPHYFNLSKYLVPGENNKIVIRIDNRRQYDISVKNLAHAYTNDTQTMWNGILGKIALTAKDKVQIEELRLTPDIDNQTVNVSVKIGSNGSSPVSGKLLFAVKDPKGNKLADKEVQVNNTEITFTYPINNPMLWDEFTPNIYEATATLETEGMTDSKCEIFGICLLYTSPSPRD
;
A
#
# COMPACT_ATOMS: atom_id res chain seq x y z
N MET A 1 -36.14 1.63 -10.80
CA MET A 1 -35.08 1.05 -9.96
C MET A 1 -33.78 1.25 -10.70
N THR A 2 -33.08 2.33 -10.39
CA THR A 2 -31.77 2.63 -10.98
C THR A 2 -30.76 1.80 -10.20
N SER A 3 -30.29 0.71 -10.77
CA SER A 3 -29.18 -0.06 -10.22
C SER A 3 -27.96 0.86 -10.20
N CYS A 4 -27.53 1.26 -9.03
CA CYS A 4 -26.23 1.92 -8.84
C CYS A 4 -25.18 0.88 -9.22
N LYS A 5 -24.63 0.97 -10.44
CA LYS A 5 -23.44 0.19 -10.80
C LYS A 5 -22.33 0.69 -9.87
N GLN A 6 -21.95 -0.18 -8.94
CA GLN A 6 -20.80 0.08 -8.07
C GLN A 6 -19.56 0.18 -8.96
N VAL A 7 -18.99 1.36 -9.05
CA VAL A 7 -17.76 1.57 -9.83
C VAL A 7 -16.65 0.78 -9.17
N VAL A 8 -16.09 -0.17 -9.90
CA VAL A 8 -14.94 -0.96 -9.42
C VAL A 8 -13.76 0.00 -9.28
N ARG A 9 -13.31 0.21 -8.06
CA ARG A 9 -12.16 1.09 -7.77
C ARG A 9 -10.88 0.30 -7.50
N GLU A 10 -10.97 -1.00 -7.34
CA GLU A 10 -9.83 -1.85 -7.02
C GLU A 10 -9.95 -3.21 -7.73
N ILE A 11 -8.84 -3.72 -8.22
CA ILE A 11 -8.69 -5.07 -8.78
C ILE A 11 -7.65 -5.78 -7.95
N ASP A 12 -8.04 -6.86 -7.29
CA ASP A 12 -7.14 -7.77 -6.62
C ASP A 12 -6.37 -8.59 -7.67
N LEU A 13 -5.05 -8.57 -7.59
CA LEU A 13 -4.15 -9.30 -8.47
C LEU A 13 -3.66 -10.62 -7.86
N SER A 14 -4.18 -11.04 -6.71
CA SER A 14 -3.86 -12.33 -6.10
C SER A 14 -4.14 -13.51 -7.03
N GLY A 15 -3.61 -14.68 -6.68
CA GLY A 15 -3.79 -15.92 -7.42
C GLY A 15 -2.59 -16.31 -8.28
N GLU A 16 -2.82 -16.99 -9.40
CA GLU A 16 -1.74 -17.53 -10.24
C GLU A 16 -1.03 -16.46 -11.05
N TRP A 17 0.30 -16.53 -11.03
CA TRP A 17 1.23 -15.73 -11.83
C TRP A 17 2.23 -16.65 -12.53
N GLU A 18 2.69 -16.27 -13.72
CA GLU A 18 3.88 -16.85 -14.33
C GLU A 18 5.12 -16.37 -13.54
N VAL A 19 6.14 -17.24 -13.43
CA VAL A 19 7.37 -16.92 -12.71
C VAL A 19 8.59 -17.41 -13.46
N ALA A 20 9.70 -16.64 -13.38
CA ALA A 20 11.01 -17.04 -13.89
C ALA A 20 12.13 -16.52 -12.99
N LEU A 21 13.03 -17.40 -12.60
CA LEU A 21 14.23 -17.07 -11.81
C LEU A 21 15.34 -16.59 -12.74
N ASP A 22 15.90 -15.41 -12.46
CA ASP A 22 16.95 -14.79 -13.29
C ASP A 22 18.29 -14.78 -12.56
N SER A 23 18.82 -15.97 -12.28
CA SER A 23 20.05 -16.13 -11.50
C SER A 23 21.28 -15.47 -12.14
N MET A 24 21.25 -15.24 -13.46
CA MET A 24 22.34 -14.60 -14.19
C MET A 24 22.11 -13.11 -14.45
N ASP A 25 20.98 -12.55 -13.98
CA ASP A 25 20.58 -11.15 -14.20
C ASP A 25 20.57 -10.74 -15.69
N LYS A 26 20.07 -11.63 -16.53
CA LYS A 26 20.00 -11.43 -18.00
C LYS A 26 18.62 -11.04 -18.50
N GLY A 27 17.61 -11.04 -17.64
CA GLY A 27 16.22 -10.84 -18.05
C GLY A 27 15.96 -9.45 -18.64
N ILE A 28 16.64 -8.39 -18.16
CA ILE A 28 16.51 -7.07 -18.77
C ILE A 28 17.11 -7.04 -20.17
N SER A 29 18.36 -7.51 -20.34
CA SER A 29 19.04 -7.55 -21.64
C SER A 29 18.37 -8.54 -22.60
N GLY A 30 17.84 -9.63 -22.08
CA GLY A 30 17.10 -10.66 -22.84
C GLY A 30 15.64 -10.28 -23.11
N LYS A 31 15.17 -9.11 -22.64
CA LYS A 31 13.79 -8.64 -22.81
C LYS A 31 12.73 -9.63 -22.32
N TRP A 32 12.98 -10.29 -21.18
CA TRP A 32 12.07 -11.28 -20.62
C TRP A 32 10.68 -10.70 -20.34
N TYR A 33 10.55 -9.41 -20.18
CA TYR A 33 9.25 -8.75 -20.05
C TYR A 33 8.36 -8.91 -21.30
N MET A 34 8.90 -9.37 -22.43
CA MET A 34 8.15 -9.70 -23.64
C MET A 34 7.80 -11.18 -23.74
N GLU A 35 8.54 -12.04 -23.03
CA GLU A 35 8.46 -13.50 -23.12
C GLU A 35 7.39 -14.08 -22.20
N SER A 36 7.00 -15.34 -22.40
CA SER A 36 6.18 -16.11 -21.47
C SER A 36 7.07 -16.95 -20.56
N PHE A 37 6.63 -17.20 -19.34
CA PHE A 37 7.37 -18.01 -18.39
C PHE A 37 6.69 -19.38 -18.22
N PRO A 38 7.48 -20.48 -18.17
CA PRO A 38 6.91 -21.83 -18.09
C PRO A 38 6.36 -22.17 -16.70
N ASP A 39 6.94 -21.59 -15.66
CA ASP A 39 6.63 -21.89 -14.27
C ASP A 39 5.51 -21.00 -13.74
N LYS A 40 4.83 -21.49 -12.69
CA LYS A 40 3.69 -20.81 -12.07
C LYS A 40 3.88 -20.67 -10.56
N ILE A 41 3.41 -19.58 -10.01
CA ILE A 41 3.41 -19.33 -8.57
C ILE A 41 2.08 -18.71 -8.15
N THR A 42 1.61 -19.06 -6.95
CA THR A 42 0.47 -18.36 -6.33
C THR A 42 1.00 -17.19 -5.51
N LEU A 43 0.51 -15.99 -5.82
CA LEU A 43 0.78 -14.77 -5.07
C LEU A 43 -0.51 -14.26 -4.40
N PRO A 44 -0.45 -13.67 -3.20
CA PRO A 44 0.73 -13.45 -2.34
C PRO A 44 1.40 -14.75 -1.90
N GLY A 45 2.71 -14.75 -1.89
CA GLY A 45 3.51 -15.90 -1.50
C GLY A 45 5.01 -15.67 -1.72
N THR A 46 5.82 -16.63 -1.29
CA THR A 46 7.26 -16.59 -1.47
C THR A 46 7.74 -17.73 -2.38
N LEU A 47 8.90 -17.55 -3.00
CA LEU A 47 9.54 -18.61 -3.77
C LEU A 47 9.80 -19.85 -2.92
N CYS A 48 10.23 -19.63 -1.67
CA CYS A 48 10.52 -20.71 -0.73
C CYS A 48 9.31 -21.61 -0.48
N ASP A 49 8.14 -21.00 -0.25
CA ASP A 49 6.91 -21.75 0.00
C ASP A 49 6.41 -22.46 -1.26
N ALA A 50 6.68 -21.87 -2.42
CA ALA A 50 6.36 -22.46 -3.73
C ALA A 50 7.37 -23.52 -4.20
N GLY A 51 8.46 -23.73 -3.47
CA GLY A 51 9.47 -24.74 -3.81
C GLY A 51 10.50 -24.31 -4.84
N TYR A 52 10.64 -23.00 -5.07
CA TYR A 52 11.62 -22.44 -6.02
C TYR A 52 12.90 -21.99 -5.31
N GLY A 53 14.03 -22.30 -5.92
CA GLY A 53 15.36 -21.95 -5.44
C GLY A 53 16.22 -23.19 -5.18
N THR A 54 17.32 -23.01 -4.46
CA THR A 54 18.23 -24.11 -4.06
C THR A 54 17.70 -24.74 -2.79
N PRO A 55 17.46 -26.06 -2.76
CA PRO A 55 17.05 -26.74 -1.53
C PRO A 55 18.10 -26.59 -0.43
N CYS A 56 17.67 -26.31 0.78
CA CYS A 56 18.55 -26.32 1.94
C CYS A 56 18.75 -27.76 2.40
N THR A 57 19.99 -28.23 2.32
CA THR A 57 20.39 -29.63 2.68
C THR A 57 21.02 -29.71 4.05
N LEU A 58 21.09 -28.62 4.81
CA LEU A 58 21.73 -28.63 6.12
C LEU A 58 20.80 -29.23 7.17
N GLU A 59 21.27 -30.29 7.82
CA GLU A 59 20.59 -30.87 8.97
C GLU A 59 20.71 -29.97 10.19
N PRO A 60 19.61 -29.73 10.94
CA PRO A 60 19.66 -28.94 12.15
C PRO A 60 20.46 -29.65 13.23
N THR A 61 21.45 -28.96 13.79
CA THR A 61 22.24 -29.42 14.94
C THR A 61 22.01 -28.54 16.16
N MET A 62 22.36 -29.07 17.36
CA MET A 62 22.27 -28.30 18.61
C MET A 62 23.44 -27.32 18.81
N ASP A 63 24.37 -27.28 17.88
CA ASP A 63 25.55 -26.43 17.95
C ASP A 63 25.28 -25.02 17.43
N LYS A 64 26.35 -24.30 17.11
CA LYS A 64 26.34 -22.96 16.48
C LYS A 64 25.46 -22.90 15.22
N GLU A 65 25.18 -24.03 14.61
CA GLU A 65 24.30 -24.16 13.44
C GLU A 65 22.80 -24.19 13.78
N ILE A 66 22.42 -24.06 15.04
CA ILE A 66 20.99 -23.93 15.44
C ILE A 66 20.29 -22.79 14.71
N PHE A 67 21.04 -21.75 14.34
CA PHE A 67 20.55 -20.65 13.52
C PHE A 67 20.17 -21.06 12.10
N LEU A 68 20.65 -22.20 11.62
CA LEU A 68 20.25 -22.78 10.34
C LEU A 68 18.79 -23.23 10.34
N ASN A 69 18.20 -23.48 11.49
CA ASN A 69 16.77 -23.75 11.63
C ASN A 69 15.90 -22.56 11.21
N LEU A 70 16.46 -21.36 11.21
CA LEU A 70 15.80 -20.16 10.68
C LEU A 70 15.93 -20.07 9.16
N LYS A 71 16.74 -20.92 8.52
CA LYS A 71 16.83 -20.98 7.07
C LYS A 71 15.57 -21.61 6.47
N ARG A 72 15.23 -21.14 5.30
CA ARG A 72 14.12 -21.65 4.52
C ARG A 72 14.44 -23.02 3.91
N LYS A 73 13.40 -23.75 3.53
CA LYS A 73 13.55 -25.01 2.80
C LYS A 73 14.24 -24.81 1.44
N PHE A 74 13.98 -23.68 0.81
CA PHE A 74 14.58 -23.26 -0.45
C PHE A 74 15.16 -21.86 -0.30
N ASP A 75 16.34 -21.64 -0.86
CA ASP A 75 17.02 -20.36 -0.82
C ASP A 75 17.23 -19.82 -2.23
N TYR A 76 16.91 -18.55 -2.43
CA TYR A 76 17.14 -17.84 -3.68
C TYR A 76 17.47 -16.38 -3.43
N LEU A 77 18.59 -15.96 -3.99
CA LEU A 77 19.07 -14.58 -3.96
C LEU A 77 19.33 -14.12 -5.38
N GLY A 78 18.54 -13.17 -5.86
CA GLY A 78 18.63 -12.67 -7.22
C GLY A 78 17.32 -12.13 -7.75
N PRO A 79 17.33 -11.61 -8.99
CA PRO A 79 16.12 -11.14 -9.64
C PRO A 79 15.15 -12.27 -9.97
N VAL A 80 13.88 -12.00 -9.82
CA VAL A 80 12.77 -12.87 -10.22
C VAL A 80 11.75 -12.06 -11.01
N TRP A 81 11.23 -12.67 -12.03
CA TRP A 81 10.23 -12.08 -12.90
C TRP A 81 8.88 -12.74 -12.66
N TYR A 82 7.86 -11.92 -12.47
CA TYR A 82 6.46 -12.32 -12.29
C TYR A 82 5.62 -11.70 -13.40
N LYS A 83 4.72 -12.47 -14.01
CA LYS A 83 3.84 -11.98 -15.08
C LYS A 83 2.41 -12.41 -14.86
N LYS A 84 1.48 -11.50 -15.10
CA LYS A 84 0.04 -11.73 -15.10
C LYS A 84 -0.65 -10.90 -16.16
N GLU A 85 -1.68 -11.46 -16.80
CA GLU A 85 -2.62 -10.69 -17.60
C GLU A 85 -3.82 -10.28 -16.74
N CYS A 86 -4.26 -9.05 -16.92
CA CYS A 86 -5.39 -8.48 -16.19
C CYS A 86 -6.23 -7.61 -17.09
N PHE A 87 -7.54 -7.83 -17.08
CA PHE A 87 -8.49 -6.96 -17.77
C PHE A 87 -8.68 -5.67 -16.97
N ILE A 88 -8.50 -4.53 -17.65
CA ILE A 88 -8.70 -3.20 -17.04
C ILE A 88 -10.05 -2.66 -17.51
N PRO A 89 -10.98 -2.33 -16.58
CA PRO A 89 -12.29 -1.81 -16.93
C PRO A 89 -12.23 -0.53 -17.76
N ALA A 90 -13.11 -0.40 -18.74
CA ALA A 90 -13.17 0.79 -19.60
C ALA A 90 -13.49 2.07 -18.81
N GLU A 91 -14.22 1.96 -17.72
CA GLU A 91 -14.53 3.07 -16.80
C GLU A 91 -13.30 3.61 -16.04
N TRP A 92 -12.15 2.95 -16.14
CA TRP A 92 -10.87 3.46 -15.61
C TRP A 92 -10.17 4.42 -16.59
N ASN A 93 -10.76 4.63 -17.76
CA ASN A 93 -10.29 5.69 -18.65
C ASN A 93 -10.28 7.04 -17.91
N GLU A 94 -9.22 7.80 -18.08
CA GLU A 94 -8.99 9.10 -17.41
C GLU A 94 -8.80 9.05 -15.89
N LYS A 95 -8.78 7.86 -15.27
CA LYS A 95 -8.42 7.71 -13.87
C LYS A 95 -6.91 7.55 -13.68
N ASP A 96 -6.44 7.88 -12.49
CA ASP A 96 -5.10 7.52 -12.07
C ASP A 96 -5.11 6.10 -11.52
N VAL A 97 -4.28 5.23 -12.10
CA VAL A 97 -4.21 3.83 -11.70
C VAL A 97 -2.87 3.53 -11.05
N PHE A 98 -2.92 3.01 -9.84
CA PHE A 98 -1.74 2.66 -9.05
C PHE A 98 -1.68 1.15 -8.81
N LEU A 99 -0.49 0.57 -9.04
CA LEU A 99 -0.16 -0.76 -8.56
C LEU A 99 0.42 -0.64 -7.16
N THR A 100 -0.12 -1.41 -6.23
CA THR A 100 0.39 -1.58 -4.88
C THR A 100 0.96 -2.98 -4.70
N LEU A 101 2.22 -3.07 -4.26
CA LEU A 101 2.86 -4.28 -3.76
C LEU A 101 3.14 -4.06 -2.27
N GLU A 102 2.39 -4.72 -1.40
CA GLU A 102 2.42 -4.38 0.04
C GLU A 102 3.77 -4.69 0.68
N ARG A 103 4.34 -5.85 0.36
CA ARG A 103 5.65 -6.26 0.89
C ARG A 103 6.46 -6.96 -0.17
N VAL A 104 7.57 -6.36 -0.52
CA VAL A 104 8.61 -6.92 -1.38
C VAL A 104 9.98 -6.57 -0.82
N ILE A 105 10.96 -7.42 -1.04
CA ILE A 105 12.37 -7.21 -0.71
C ILE A 105 13.16 -7.29 -2.02
N TRP A 106 13.95 -6.37 -2.35
CA TRP A 106 14.32 -5.05 -1.89
C TRP A 106 13.94 -4.02 -2.94
N ASN A 107 14.29 -4.32 -4.21
CA ASN A 107 14.06 -3.50 -5.38
C ASN A 107 12.97 -4.11 -6.26
N SER A 108 12.08 -3.28 -6.78
CA SER A 108 11.09 -3.71 -7.76
C SER A 108 11.01 -2.77 -8.96
N GLN A 109 10.77 -3.34 -10.13
CA GLN A 109 10.56 -2.65 -11.39
C GLN A 109 9.36 -3.27 -12.10
N VAL A 110 8.64 -2.48 -12.89
CA VAL A 110 7.41 -2.90 -13.55
C VAL A 110 7.44 -2.58 -15.02
N TRP A 111 6.84 -3.46 -15.81
CA TRP A 111 6.55 -3.25 -17.25
C TRP A 111 5.07 -3.52 -17.49
N ILE A 112 4.46 -2.70 -18.33
CA ILE A 112 3.09 -2.87 -18.79
C ILE A 112 3.11 -2.97 -20.30
N ASN A 113 2.52 -4.03 -20.85
CA ASN A 113 2.47 -4.29 -22.29
C ASN A 113 3.84 -4.18 -22.99
N GLY A 114 4.91 -4.59 -22.29
CA GLY A 114 6.29 -4.51 -22.77
C GLY A 114 6.97 -3.16 -22.57
N THR A 115 6.27 -2.13 -22.11
CA THR A 115 6.83 -0.81 -21.83
C THR A 115 7.21 -0.70 -20.36
N LYS A 116 8.46 -0.30 -20.07
CA LYS A 116 8.93 -0.09 -18.71
C LYS A 116 8.23 1.11 -18.07
N VAL A 117 7.68 0.90 -16.89
CA VAL A 117 7.14 2.00 -16.06
C VAL A 117 8.29 2.84 -15.52
N GLU A 118 8.12 4.16 -15.53
CA GLU A 118 9.11 5.08 -15.01
C GLU A 118 9.39 4.85 -13.53
N GLY A 119 10.66 4.97 -13.16
CA GLY A 119 11.13 4.77 -11.79
C GLY A 119 11.32 3.30 -11.41
N PHE A 120 11.63 3.13 -10.16
CA PHE A 120 11.70 1.85 -9.45
C PHE A 120 11.37 2.12 -7.97
N ASN A 121 10.96 1.10 -7.26
CA ASN A 121 10.80 1.20 -5.82
C ASN A 121 11.86 0.38 -5.11
N GLU A 122 12.32 0.92 -3.99
CA GLU A 122 13.39 0.35 -3.20
C GLU A 122 13.11 0.57 -1.71
N SER A 123 12.70 -0.48 -1.05
CA SER A 123 12.41 -0.47 0.38
C SER A 123 12.42 -1.89 0.94
N LEU A 124 12.73 -2.01 2.23
CA LEU A 124 12.61 -3.26 3.00
C LEU A 124 11.29 -3.33 3.77
N THR A 125 10.64 -2.19 4.02
CA THR A 125 9.58 -2.10 5.03
C THR A 125 8.31 -1.41 4.55
N THR A 126 8.41 -0.56 3.54
CA THR A 126 7.26 0.18 3.01
C THR A 126 6.69 -0.50 1.77
N PRO A 127 5.39 -0.38 1.51
CA PRO A 127 4.81 -0.83 0.25
C PRO A 127 5.44 -0.13 -0.96
N HIS A 128 5.51 -0.83 -2.08
CA HIS A 128 5.95 -0.29 -3.35
C HIS A 128 4.74 0.16 -4.17
N TYR A 129 4.79 1.38 -4.70
CA TYR A 129 3.73 2.00 -5.49
C TYR A 129 4.23 2.38 -6.88
N PHE A 130 3.45 2.06 -7.91
CA PHE A 130 3.73 2.46 -9.28
C PHE A 130 2.51 3.13 -9.90
N ASN A 131 2.68 4.30 -10.49
CA ASN A 131 1.64 4.94 -11.28
C ASN A 131 1.63 4.32 -12.68
N LEU A 132 0.57 3.63 -13.01
CA LEU A 132 0.40 2.91 -14.27
C LEU A 132 -0.50 3.64 -15.27
N SER A 133 -1.04 4.81 -14.94
CA SER A 133 -2.06 5.53 -15.69
C SER A 133 -1.72 5.73 -17.17
N LYS A 134 -0.44 5.98 -17.49
CA LYS A 134 0.04 6.22 -18.84
C LYS A 134 0.28 4.95 -19.67
N TYR A 135 0.27 3.77 -19.03
CA TYR A 135 0.74 2.51 -19.63
C TYR A 135 -0.38 1.51 -19.86
N LEU A 136 -1.45 1.61 -19.07
CA LEU A 136 -2.60 0.74 -19.17
C LEU A 136 -3.51 1.14 -20.33
N VAL A 137 -4.15 0.16 -20.94
CA VAL A 137 -5.17 0.33 -21.97
C VAL A 137 -6.51 -0.09 -21.36
N PRO A 138 -7.36 0.87 -20.92
CA PRO A 138 -8.68 0.56 -20.39
C PRO A 138 -9.58 -0.11 -21.44
N GLY A 139 -10.39 -1.06 -21.00
CA GLY A 139 -11.24 -1.88 -21.87
C GLY A 139 -10.55 -3.12 -22.46
N GLU A 140 -9.27 -3.34 -22.16
CA GLU A 140 -8.47 -4.43 -22.71
C GLU A 140 -7.75 -5.24 -21.61
N ASN A 141 -7.27 -6.43 -22.00
CA ASN A 141 -6.32 -7.19 -21.20
C ASN A 141 -4.93 -6.56 -21.31
N ASN A 142 -4.34 -6.30 -20.15
CA ASN A 142 -2.99 -5.73 -20.04
C ASN A 142 -2.04 -6.75 -19.43
N LYS A 143 -0.81 -6.81 -19.94
CA LYS A 143 0.26 -7.64 -19.39
C LYS A 143 1.04 -6.86 -18.37
N ILE A 144 1.01 -7.32 -17.14
CA ILE A 144 1.75 -6.76 -16.00
C ILE A 144 2.95 -7.66 -15.75
N VAL A 145 4.14 -7.10 -15.83
CA VAL A 145 5.38 -7.81 -15.53
C VAL A 145 6.10 -7.09 -14.41
N ILE A 146 6.47 -7.82 -13.35
CA ILE A 146 7.15 -7.30 -12.17
C ILE A 146 8.48 -8.03 -12.05
N ARG A 147 9.59 -7.30 -11.93
CA ARG A 147 10.90 -7.82 -11.56
C ARG A 147 11.19 -7.42 -10.13
N ILE A 148 11.49 -8.40 -9.29
CA ILE A 148 11.89 -8.18 -7.90
C ILE A 148 13.30 -8.72 -7.71
N ASP A 149 14.16 -7.89 -7.12
CA ASP A 149 15.54 -8.24 -6.82
C ASP A 149 15.78 -8.12 -5.32
N ASN A 150 15.92 -9.26 -4.66
CA ASN A 150 16.12 -9.35 -3.22
C ASN A 150 17.59 -9.33 -2.81
N ARG A 151 18.52 -9.03 -3.73
CA ARG A 151 19.93 -8.84 -3.37
C ARG A 151 20.08 -7.54 -2.58
N ARG A 152 21.07 -7.54 -1.70
CA ARG A 152 21.47 -6.35 -0.95
C ARG A 152 21.86 -5.22 -1.89
N GLN A 153 21.17 -4.10 -1.83
CA GLN A 153 21.42 -2.94 -2.69
C GLN A 153 22.49 -2.03 -2.09
N TYR A 154 22.50 -1.86 -0.76
CA TYR A 154 23.45 -1.02 -0.02
C TYR A 154 24.00 -1.77 1.18
N ASP A 155 25.14 -1.31 1.68
CA ASP A 155 25.63 -1.75 2.98
C ASP A 155 24.90 -1.01 4.11
N ILE A 156 23.93 -1.69 4.71
CA ILE A 156 23.19 -1.23 5.88
C ILE A 156 23.74 -1.83 7.18
N SER A 157 24.86 -2.58 7.11
CA SER A 157 25.41 -3.25 8.27
C SER A 157 26.29 -2.33 9.10
N VAL A 158 26.16 -2.42 10.43
CA VAL A 158 27.17 -1.94 11.37
C VAL A 158 28.04 -3.14 11.73
N LYS A 159 29.19 -3.31 11.10
CA LYS A 159 30.12 -4.42 11.35
C LYS A 159 29.49 -5.81 11.29
N ASN A 160 28.71 -6.09 10.25
CA ASN A 160 27.98 -7.34 10.05
C ASN A 160 26.83 -7.61 11.05
N LEU A 161 26.38 -6.62 11.81
CA LEU A 161 25.28 -6.75 12.76
C LEU A 161 23.97 -6.11 12.26
N ALA A 162 23.73 -6.10 10.95
CA ALA A 162 22.49 -5.58 10.41
C ALA A 162 21.35 -6.56 10.65
N HIS A 163 20.52 -6.32 11.65
CA HIS A 163 19.35 -7.14 11.95
C HIS A 163 18.31 -7.19 10.82
N ALA A 164 18.28 -6.19 9.95
CA ALA A 164 17.26 -6.11 8.92
C ALA A 164 17.53 -7.00 7.71
N TYR A 165 18.77 -7.45 7.49
CA TYR A 165 19.15 -8.14 6.26
C TYR A 165 20.35 -9.09 6.46
N THR A 166 20.24 -10.01 7.39
CA THR A 166 21.23 -11.07 7.64
C THR A 166 20.55 -12.42 7.65
N ASN A 167 21.27 -13.45 7.17
CA ASN A 167 20.78 -14.83 7.24
C ASN A 167 20.75 -15.39 8.67
N ASP A 168 21.35 -14.68 9.63
CA ASP A 168 21.48 -15.18 11.00
C ASP A 168 20.23 -14.93 11.83
N THR A 169 19.52 -13.81 11.58
CA THR A 169 18.37 -13.40 12.38
C THR A 169 17.07 -13.25 11.59
N GLN A 170 17.18 -12.98 10.28
CA GLN A 170 16.03 -12.86 9.38
C GLN A 170 16.35 -13.49 8.03
N THR A 171 15.49 -14.38 7.58
CA THR A 171 15.68 -15.00 6.28
C THR A 171 15.33 -14.03 5.16
N MET A 172 16.23 -13.85 4.22
CA MET A 172 15.95 -13.18 2.97
C MET A 172 14.98 -14.00 2.13
N TRP A 173 13.97 -13.38 1.59
CA TRP A 173 12.98 -14.05 0.76
C TRP A 173 12.79 -13.28 -0.55
N ASN A 174 12.25 -13.94 -1.56
CA ASN A 174 11.76 -13.30 -2.77
C ASN A 174 10.31 -13.73 -2.98
N GLY A 175 9.51 -12.85 -3.49
CA GLY A 175 8.08 -13.01 -3.64
C GLY A 175 7.35 -11.69 -3.42
N ILE A 176 6.04 -11.77 -3.29
CA ILE A 176 5.17 -10.65 -2.93
C ILE A 176 4.26 -11.12 -1.82
N LEU A 177 4.29 -10.46 -0.67
CA LEU A 177 3.43 -10.75 0.47
C LEU A 177 2.42 -9.64 0.71
N GLY A 178 1.30 -10.01 1.30
CA GLY A 178 0.20 -9.06 1.55
C GLY A 178 -0.53 -8.68 0.27
N LYS A 179 -0.99 -7.45 0.19
CA LYS A 179 -1.84 -6.96 -0.90
C LYS A 179 -1.07 -6.78 -2.20
N ILE A 180 -1.66 -7.28 -3.29
CA ILE A 180 -1.24 -7.00 -4.67
C ILE A 180 -2.47 -6.50 -5.40
N ALA A 181 -2.56 -5.21 -5.69
CA ALA A 181 -3.78 -4.66 -6.26
C ALA A 181 -3.52 -3.49 -7.21
N LEU A 182 -4.42 -3.33 -8.17
CA LEU A 182 -4.59 -2.09 -8.91
C LEU A 182 -5.69 -1.27 -8.26
N THR A 183 -5.42 0.01 -8.02
CA THR A 183 -6.42 0.94 -7.49
C THR A 183 -6.60 2.10 -8.45
N ALA A 184 -7.83 2.32 -8.91
CA ALA A 184 -8.19 3.46 -9.74
C ALA A 184 -8.69 4.61 -8.86
N LYS A 185 -8.12 5.78 -9.06
CA LYS A 185 -8.44 6.99 -8.32
C LYS A 185 -8.89 8.09 -9.29
N ASP A 186 -9.83 8.90 -8.87
CA ASP A 186 -10.19 10.09 -9.63
C ASP A 186 -9.04 11.11 -9.61
N LYS A 187 -8.93 11.93 -10.67
CA LYS A 187 -7.86 12.93 -10.78
C LYS A 187 -7.90 13.96 -9.67
N VAL A 188 -9.08 14.20 -9.12
CA VAL A 188 -9.28 15.01 -7.92
C VAL A 188 -9.84 14.10 -6.83
N GLN A 189 -9.12 13.97 -5.72
CA GLN A 189 -9.46 13.05 -4.64
C GLN A 189 -8.96 13.58 -3.29
N ILE A 190 -9.50 13.06 -2.21
CA ILE A 190 -8.97 13.30 -0.86
C ILE A 190 -7.75 12.40 -0.64
N GLU A 191 -6.54 12.97 -0.69
CA GLU A 191 -5.30 12.26 -0.39
C GLU A 191 -5.17 11.95 1.09
N GLU A 192 -5.40 12.94 1.92
CA GLU A 192 -5.25 12.82 3.37
C GLU A 192 -6.43 13.47 4.10
N LEU A 193 -6.91 12.79 5.12
CA LEU A 193 -7.81 13.33 6.14
C LEU A 193 -7.11 13.14 7.49
N ARG A 194 -6.68 14.24 8.11
CA ARG A 194 -6.03 14.21 9.41
C ARG A 194 -6.94 14.84 10.46
N LEU A 195 -7.10 14.12 11.56
CA LEU A 195 -7.95 14.49 12.68
C LEU A 195 -7.10 14.61 13.93
N THR A 196 -7.05 15.80 14.53
CA THR A 196 -6.29 16.06 15.75
C THR A 196 -7.23 16.57 16.82
N PRO A 197 -7.66 15.70 17.75
CA PRO A 197 -8.51 16.10 18.86
C PRO A 197 -7.84 17.12 19.79
N ASP A 198 -8.63 18.07 20.25
CA ASP A 198 -8.27 19.05 21.27
C ASP A 198 -9.31 18.95 22.39
N ILE A 199 -8.92 18.29 23.48
CA ILE A 199 -9.82 17.97 24.58
C ILE A 199 -10.17 19.19 25.41
N ASP A 200 -9.24 20.13 25.57
CA ASP A 200 -9.44 21.33 26.38
C ASP A 200 -10.46 22.25 25.75
N ASN A 201 -10.44 22.35 24.44
CA ASN A 201 -11.39 23.16 23.66
C ASN A 201 -12.61 22.36 23.18
N GLN A 202 -12.69 21.06 23.47
CA GLN A 202 -13.76 20.15 23.01
C GLN A 202 -13.97 20.24 21.48
N THR A 203 -12.86 20.17 20.74
CA THR A 203 -12.86 20.29 19.29
C THR A 203 -11.98 19.24 18.64
N VAL A 204 -12.12 19.08 17.34
CA VAL A 204 -11.18 18.34 16.49
C VAL A 204 -10.67 19.30 15.41
N ASN A 205 -9.36 19.43 15.32
CA ASN A 205 -8.73 20.14 14.20
C ASN A 205 -8.67 19.19 13.02
N VAL A 206 -9.34 19.57 11.94
CA VAL A 206 -9.47 18.79 10.71
C VAL A 206 -8.57 19.40 9.66
N SER A 207 -7.70 18.57 9.07
CA SER A 207 -6.88 18.93 7.92
C SER A 207 -7.18 17.95 6.78
N VAL A 208 -7.57 18.49 5.63
CA VAL A 208 -7.87 17.72 4.42
C VAL A 208 -6.89 18.15 3.33
N LYS A 209 -6.18 17.19 2.77
CA LYS A 209 -5.33 17.40 1.59
C LYS A 209 -6.00 16.78 0.38
N ILE A 210 -6.18 17.58 -0.66
CA ILE A 210 -6.77 17.17 -1.92
C ILE A 210 -5.65 17.01 -2.95
N GLY A 211 -5.55 15.80 -3.50
CA GLY A 211 -4.71 15.51 -4.64
C GLY A 211 -5.39 15.97 -5.92
N SER A 212 -4.64 16.65 -6.76
CA SER A 212 -5.07 17.05 -8.09
C SER A 212 -3.91 16.86 -9.07
N ASN A 213 -4.10 15.98 -10.03
CA ASN A 213 -3.15 15.77 -11.12
C ASN A 213 -3.42 16.70 -12.33
N GLY A 214 -4.21 17.73 -12.16
CA GLY A 214 -4.54 18.74 -13.17
C GLY A 214 -3.93 20.10 -12.88
N SER A 215 -3.77 20.91 -13.91
CA SER A 215 -3.26 22.29 -13.81
C SER A 215 -4.32 23.30 -13.34
N SER A 216 -5.53 22.85 -13.10
CA SER A 216 -6.64 23.72 -12.72
C SER A 216 -6.79 23.81 -11.19
N PRO A 217 -7.13 24.97 -10.65
CA PRO A 217 -7.46 25.08 -9.23
C PRO A 217 -8.65 24.18 -8.90
N VAL A 218 -8.55 23.47 -7.78
CA VAL A 218 -9.65 22.65 -7.27
C VAL A 218 -10.71 23.58 -6.70
N SER A 219 -11.95 23.48 -7.22
CA SER A 219 -13.10 24.22 -6.73
C SER A 219 -14.25 23.25 -6.46
N GLY A 220 -14.93 23.44 -5.35
CA GLY A 220 -16.03 22.57 -4.94
C GLY A 220 -16.46 22.81 -3.50
N LYS A 221 -17.05 21.81 -2.90
CA LYS A 221 -17.42 21.81 -1.48
C LYS A 221 -17.03 20.50 -0.79
N LEU A 222 -16.69 20.61 0.46
CA LEU A 222 -16.37 19.51 1.35
C LEU A 222 -17.46 19.40 2.41
N LEU A 223 -18.12 18.25 2.46
CA LEU A 223 -19.06 17.90 3.52
C LEU A 223 -18.32 17.03 4.55
N PHE A 224 -18.28 17.48 5.78
CA PHE A 224 -17.66 16.75 6.89
C PHE A 224 -18.73 16.27 7.86
N ALA A 225 -18.81 14.97 8.06
CA ALA A 225 -19.78 14.30 8.92
C ALA A 225 -19.07 13.48 9.99
N VAL A 226 -19.59 13.46 11.21
CA VAL A 226 -19.04 12.68 12.33
C VAL A 226 -20.12 11.82 12.95
N LYS A 227 -19.81 10.57 13.27
CA LYS A 227 -20.60 9.71 14.14
C LYS A 227 -19.92 9.55 15.48
N ASP A 228 -20.71 9.59 16.55
CA ASP A 228 -20.25 9.33 17.90
C ASP A 228 -20.01 7.82 18.13
N PRO A 229 -19.38 7.41 19.25
CA PRO A 229 -19.15 5.99 19.56
C PRO A 229 -20.41 5.13 19.68
N LYS A 230 -21.59 5.75 19.81
CA LYS A 230 -22.89 5.06 19.84
C LYS A 230 -23.52 4.96 18.45
N GLY A 231 -22.86 5.52 17.43
CA GLY A 231 -23.35 5.55 16.04
C GLY A 231 -24.29 6.71 15.73
N ASN A 232 -24.52 7.65 16.66
CA ASN A 232 -25.37 8.82 16.41
C ASN A 232 -24.61 9.80 15.53
N LYS A 233 -25.31 10.34 14.52
CA LYS A 233 -24.77 11.37 13.65
C LYS A 233 -24.73 12.71 14.37
N LEU A 234 -23.58 13.37 14.38
CA LEU A 234 -23.41 14.75 14.83
C LEU A 234 -23.75 15.73 13.70
N ALA A 235 -23.70 17.03 13.99
CA ALA A 235 -24.01 18.06 13.00
C ALA A 235 -23.01 18.06 11.84
N ASP A 236 -23.48 18.04 10.61
CA ASP A 236 -22.62 18.15 9.43
C ASP A 236 -22.01 19.56 9.33
N LYS A 237 -20.80 19.62 8.77
CA LYS A 237 -20.13 20.89 8.46
C LYS A 237 -19.78 20.92 6.97
N GLU A 238 -20.25 21.96 6.28
CA GLU A 238 -19.89 22.24 4.89
C GLU A 238 -18.78 23.30 4.83
N VAL A 239 -17.78 23.09 3.99
CA VAL A 239 -16.66 24.00 3.78
C VAL A 239 -16.43 24.17 2.28
N GLN A 240 -16.31 25.42 1.83
CA GLN A 240 -15.98 25.72 0.44
C GLN A 240 -14.52 25.37 0.15
N VAL A 241 -14.30 24.70 -0.98
CA VAL A 241 -13.00 24.25 -1.45
C VAL A 241 -12.50 25.19 -2.54
N ASN A 242 -11.41 25.89 -2.26
CA ASN A 242 -10.75 26.78 -3.22
C ASN A 242 -9.24 26.49 -3.29
N ASN A 243 -8.74 25.59 -2.45
CA ASN A 243 -7.34 25.20 -2.36
C ASN A 243 -7.21 23.69 -2.20
N THR A 244 -6.03 23.17 -2.41
CA THR A 244 -5.70 21.75 -2.20
C THR A 244 -5.49 21.39 -0.72
N GLU A 245 -5.32 22.35 0.15
CA GLU A 245 -5.23 22.17 1.60
C GLU A 245 -6.32 22.96 2.29
N ILE A 246 -7.11 22.26 3.11
CA ILE A 246 -8.25 22.81 3.84
C ILE A 246 -8.07 22.47 5.30
N THR A 247 -8.16 23.47 6.16
CA THR A 247 -8.13 23.28 7.60
C THR A 247 -9.32 23.97 8.26
N PHE A 248 -9.92 23.30 9.23
CA PHE A 248 -11.00 23.87 10.04
C PHE A 248 -11.11 23.15 11.37
N THR A 249 -11.81 23.76 12.31
CA THR A 249 -12.12 23.19 13.61
C THR A 249 -13.55 22.68 13.63
N TYR A 250 -13.77 21.49 14.19
CA TYR A 250 -15.09 20.87 14.35
C TYR A 250 -15.38 20.69 15.84
N PRO A 251 -16.49 21.22 16.39
CA PRO A 251 -16.82 21.10 17.81
C PRO A 251 -17.41 19.72 18.14
N ILE A 252 -17.00 19.15 19.26
CA ILE A 252 -17.58 17.93 19.85
C ILE A 252 -17.92 18.23 21.31
N ASN A 253 -19.14 18.66 21.55
CA ASN A 253 -19.60 19.01 22.90
C ASN A 253 -19.72 17.76 23.79
N ASN A 254 -19.18 17.83 25.00
CA ASN A 254 -19.18 16.72 25.98
C ASN A 254 -18.66 15.41 25.36
N PRO A 255 -17.41 15.36 24.89
CA PRO A 255 -16.89 14.21 24.20
C PRO A 255 -16.86 12.96 25.09
N MET A 256 -17.20 11.82 24.51
CA MET A 256 -16.96 10.52 25.12
C MET A 256 -15.47 10.20 24.97
N LEU A 257 -14.76 10.16 26.09
CA LEU A 257 -13.31 9.96 26.11
C LEU A 257 -12.96 8.49 25.83
N TRP A 258 -11.85 8.30 25.18
CA TRP A 258 -11.23 7.01 25.00
C TRP A 258 -10.30 6.70 26.17
N ASP A 259 -10.43 5.52 26.73
CA ASP A 259 -9.47 4.92 27.63
C ASP A 259 -9.36 3.40 27.35
N GLU A 260 -8.44 2.71 28.03
CA GLU A 260 -8.20 1.28 27.83
C GLU A 260 -9.37 0.37 28.23
N PHE A 261 -10.29 0.85 29.06
CA PHE A 261 -11.48 0.11 29.52
C PHE A 261 -12.72 0.49 28.71
N THR A 262 -12.74 1.71 28.20
CA THR A 262 -13.84 2.29 27.42
C THR A 262 -13.30 2.89 26.11
N PRO A 263 -12.97 2.07 25.11
CA PRO A 263 -12.35 2.53 23.87
C PRO A 263 -13.37 3.22 22.95
N ASN A 264 -13.81 4.43 23.34
CA ASN A 264 -14.75 5.22 22.58
C ASN A 264 -14.09 5.75 21.29
N ILE A 265 -14.60 5.31 20.14
CA ILE A 265 -14.09 5.67 18.80
C ILE A 265 -15.17 6.43 18.04
N TYR A 266 -14.80 7.57 17.52
CA TYR A 266 -15.58 8.38 16.57
C TYR A 266 -15.22 7.98 15.14
N GLU A 267 -16.19 8.09 14.23
CA GLU A 267 -16.00 7.91 12.79
C GLU A 267 -16.27 9.25 12.08
N ALA A 268 -15.28 9.76 11.36
CA ALA A 268 -15.42 10.98 10.58
C ALA A 268 -15.33 10.67 9.09
N THR A 269 -16.23 11.26 8.30
CA THR A 269 -16.25 11.13 6.84
C THR A 269 -16.16 12.52 6.23
N ALA A 270 -15.16 12.72 5.37
CA ALA A 270 -15.05 13.86 4.50
C ALA A 270 -15.50 13.45 3.10
N THR A 271 -16.47 14.17 2.54
CA THR A 271 -16.96 13.99 1.17
C THR A 271 -16.68 15.25 0.37
N LEU A 272 -15.86 15.11 -0.67
CA LEU A 272 -15.52 16.17 -1.60
C LEU A 272 -16.45 16.10 -2.81
N GLU A 273 -17.11 17.17 -3.14
CA GLU A 273 -17.91 17.33 -4.34
C GLU A 273 -17.31 18.45 -5.21
N THR A 274 -16.89 18.09 -6.41
CA THR A 274 -16.40 19.00 -7.44
C THR A 274 -17.24 18.87 -8.70
N GLU A 275 -16.98 19.65 -9.75
CA GLU A 275 -17.70 19.55 -11.02
C GLU A 275 -17.62 18.13 -11.60
N GLY A 276 -18.72 17.37 -11.48
CA GLY A 276 -18.88 16.03 -12.05
C GLY A 276 -18.20 14.89 -11.28
N MET A 277 -17.57 15.15 -10.13
CA MET A 277 -16.88 14.13 -9.33
C MET A 277 -17.21 14.23 -7.85
N THR A 278 -17.29 13.06 -7.20
CA THR A 278 -17.47 12.95 -5.76
C THR A 278 -16.46 11.94 -5.23
N ASP A 279 -15.69 12.30 -4.21
CA ASP A 279 -14.80 11.40 -3.49
C ASP A 279 -15.07 11.47 -1.99
N SER A 280 -14.82 10.36 -1.28
CA SER A 280 -15.05 10.28 0.16
C SER A 280 -13.94 9.54 0.85
N LYS A 281 -13.51 10.08 2.00
CA LYS A 281 -12.54 9.42 2.88
C LYS A 281 -13.09 9.37 4.31
N CYS A 282 -12.95 8.18 4.92
CA CYS A 282 -13.37 7.94 6.29
C CYS A 282 -12.13 7.66 7.15
N GLU A 283 -12.09 8.28 8.33
CA GLU A 283 -11.06 8.06 9.34
C GLU A 283 -11.71 7.92 10.71
N ILE A 284 -11.09 7.12 11.57
CA ILE A 284 -11.52 6.95 12.96
C ILE A 284 -10.58 7.68 13.91
N PHE A 285 -11.10 8.16 15.03
CA PHE A 285 -10.30 8.82 16.05
C PHE A 285 -10.87 8.62 17.45
N GLY A 286 -9.99 8.63 18.44
CA GLY A 286 -10.36 8.69 19.87
C GLY A 286 -10.00 10.04 20.45
N ILE A 287 -10.72 10.48 21.46
CA ILE A 287 -10.41 11.68 22.27
C ILE A 287 -9.92 11.17 23.61
N CYS A 288 -8.61 11.27 23.87
CA CYS A 288 -7.95 10.66 25.02
C CYS A 288 -7.13 11.69 25.78
N LEU A 289 -7.17 11.59 27.12
CA LEU A 289 -6.20 12.23 28.01
C LEU A 289 -5.08 11.23 28.29
N LEU A 290 -3.91 11.46 27.71
CA LEU A 290 -2.71 10.75 28.08
C LEU A 290 -2.08 11.43 29.30
N TYR A 291 -2.17 10.77 30.47
CA TYR A 291 -1.38 11.15 31.61
C TYR A 291 0.01 10.52 31.52
N THR A 292 1.05 11.34 31.59
CA THR A 292 2.38 10.81 31.83
C THR A 292 2.41 10.33 33.27
N SER A 293 2.45 9.03 33.50
CA SER A 293 2.81 8.49 34.83
C SER A 293 4.23 8.94 35.14
N PRO A 294 4.50 9.52 36.32
CA PRO A 294 5.87 9.76 36.74
C PRO A 294 6.61 8.43 36.74
N SER A 295 7.81 8.43 36.12
CA SER A 295 8.66 7.26 36.16
C SER A 295 8.95 6.86 37.58
N PRO A 296 8.88 5.57 37.99
CA PRO A 296 9.30 5.13 39.31
C PRO A 296 10.76 5.41 39.65
N ARG A 297 11.50 6.04 38.73
CA ARG A 297 12.91 6.39 38.86
C ARG A 297 13.18 7.89 38.97
N ASP A 298 12.13 8.73 39.01
CA ASP A 298 12.25 10.19 39.23
C ASP A 298 12.08 10.50 40.72
#